data_28c5fd67c0c657fe7b70093d8b854006
#
_entry.id   28c5fd67c0c657fe7b70093d8b854006
#
_cell.length_a   1.000
_cell.length_b   1.000
_cell.length_c   1.000
_cell.angle_alpha   90.00
_cell.angle_beta   90.00
_cell.angle_gamma   90.00
#
_symmetry.space_group_name_H-M   'P 1'
#
loop_
_entity.id
_entity.type
_entity.pdbx_description
1 polymer ?
#
loop_
_entity_poly.entity_id
_entity_poly.type
_entity_poly.pdbx_seq_one_letter_code
_entity_poly.pdbx_strand_id
1 'polypeptide(L)'
;MYARDSSNLLKGDSMRRVVMIVGMVTGLIFAGLFYQYHQQQQDAAQLQQYQTVLYEKTEQLYAEAQDWQNPIQLKLDDTRLEGDYRVMAEFILSNLKDNAEARNAYLRELKKIGWDDFLDPKRLTEDKKQNYPQTQQMLSQARLLAQNYEQQRQVRQAQALEQAKDLDIQQRLKQTVIEGLKSNQAQDSDAVFALEQQILVKAQAMFEILKAHQWQAQKSQFLFYEDQPLKAFNTLYQEVLRLNAQINAIKQHNKAAVEAKL
;
A
#
# COMPACT_ATOMS: atom_id res chain seq x y z
N MET A 1 -41.94 -10.12 16.37
CA MET A 1 -40.50 -10.10 16.62
C MET A 1 -39.89 -9.04 15.69
N TYR A 2 -39.64 -7.85 16.21
CA TYR A 2 -39.24 -6.69 15.39
C TYR A 2 -37.73 -6.73 15.14
N ALA A 3 -37.35 -6.89 13.90
CA ALA A 3 -35.98 -6.61 13.46
C ALA A 3 -35.76 -5.09 13.65
N ARG A 4 -34.85 -4.72 14.52
CA ARG A 4 -34.48 -3.31 14.77
C ARG A 4 -33.66 -2.82 13.58
N ASP A 5 -34.24 -1.88 12.86
CA ASP A 5 -33.64 -1.23 11.70
C ASP A 5 -32.42 -0.38 12.13
N SER A 6 -31.23 -0.87 11.85
CA SER A 6 -29.98 -0.11 12.01
C SER A 6 -29.64 0.63 10.71
N SER A 7 -30.66 1.22 10.06
CA SER A 7 -30.64 1.75 8.69
C SER A 7 -29.66 2.90 8.42
N ASN A 8 -28.86 3.36 9.39
CA ASN A 8 -27.97 4.51 9.21
C ASN A 8 -26.47 4.21 9.10
N LEU A 9 -26.01 2.94 9.11
CA LEU A 9 -24.58 2.67 9.25
C LEU A 9 -23.89 1.94 8.09
N LEU A 10 -24.61 1.27 7.18
CA LEU A 10 -23.94 0.43 6.19
C LEU A 10 -24.61 0.46 4.81
N LYS A 11 -24.26 1.43 3.97
CA LYS A 11 -24.49 1.31 2.52
C LYS A 11 -23.46 0.32 1.97
N GLY A 12 -23.88 -0.71 1.25
CA GLY A 12 -23.03 -1.80 0.74
C GLY A 12 -21.87 -1.36 -0.16
N ASP A 13 -22.00 -0.23 -0.84
CA ASP A 13 -20.89 0.39 -1.57
C ASP A 13 -19.73 0.81 -0.65
N SER A 14 -19.99 1.12 0.63
CA SER A 14 -18.91 1.47 1.56
C SER A 14 -18.13 0.25 2.05
N MET A 15 -18.76 -0.91 2.16
CA MET A 15 -18.08 -2.14 2.59
C MET A 15 -17.15 -2.70 1.51
N ARG A 16 -17.57 -2.69 0.23
CA ARG A 16 -16.67 -3.00 -0.90
C ARG A 16 -15.45 -2.07 -0.92
N ARG A 17 -15.65 -0.77 -0.69
CA ARG A 17 -14.56 0.23 -0.66
C ARG A 17 -13.61 0.05 0.53
N VAL A 18 -14.09 -0.42 1.66
CA VAL A 18 -13.28 -0.61 2.88
C VAL A 18 -12.24 -1.73 2.70
N VAL A 19 -12.58 -2.80 2.00
CA VAL A 19 -11.65 -3.89 1.71
C VAL A 19 -10.74 -3.57 0.53
N MET A 20 -11.17 -2.67 -0.39
CA MET A 20 -10.44 -2.27 -1.59
C MET A 20 -9.39 -1.16 -1.38
N ILE A 21 -9.44 -0.38 -0.29
CA ILE A 21 -8.50 0.73 -0.06
C ILE A 21 -7.17 0.19 0.49
N VAL A 22 -6.59 -0.73 -0.23
CA VAL A 22 -5.19 -1.10 -0.08
C VAL A 22 -4.39 -0.12 -0.93
N GLY A 23 -4.10 1.01 -0.39
CA GLY A 23 -3.53 2.08 -1.16
C GLY A 23 -2.01 2.11 -1.22
N MET A 24 -1.53 2.62 -2.32
CA MET A 24 -0.15 2.87 -2.65
C MET A 24 0.57 3.77 -1.63
N VAL A 25 1.68 3.29 -1.11
CA VAL A 25 2.73 4.13 -0.52
C VAL A 25 3.99 3.90 -1.34
N THR A 26 4.12 4.69 -2.35
CA THR A 26 5.35 4.89 -3.07
C THR A 26 5.79 6.32 -2.80
N GLY A 27 6.79 6.50 -2.06
CA GLY A 27 7.39 7.81 -1.92
C GLY A 27 7.92 8.05 -0.53
N LEU A 28 9.13 8.41 -0.43
CA LEU A 28 9.84 9.24 0.53
C LEU A 28 11.29 8.83 0.75
N ILE A 29 11.90 8.21 -0.26
CA ILE A 29 13.37 8.08 -0.25
C ILE A 29 14.04 9.45 -0.44
N PHE A 30 13.30 10.47 -0.89
CA PHE A 30 13.90 11.73 -1.36
C PHE A 30 14.17 12.79 -0.27
N ALA A 31 13.44 12.79 0.81
CA ALA A 31 13.51 13.87 1.79
C ALA A 31 14.84 13.98 2.53
N GLY A 32 15.54 12.86 2.75
CA GLY A 32 16.86 12.85 3.40
C GLY A 32 18.00 13.23 2.49
N LEU A 33 17.88 12.92 1.18
CA LEU A 33 18.94 13.18 0.20
C LEU A 33 19.17 14.67 -0.08
N PHE A 34 18.15 15.51 0.13
CA PHE A 34 18.21 16.94 -0.19
C PHE A 34 18.85 17.79 0.90
N TYR A 35 18.83 17.38 2.15
CA TYR A 35 19.24 18.25 3.27
C TYR A 35 20.75 18.41 3.45
N GLN A 36 21.56 17.46 3.02
CA GLN A 36 23.02 17.47 3.31
C GLN A 36 23.89 18.19 2.28
N TYR A 37 23.38 18.68 1.15
CA TYR A 37 24.21 19.07 0.01
C TYR A 37 24.51 20.56 -0.15
N HIS A 38 24.43 21.39 0.83
CA HIS A 38 24.53 22.86 0.69
C HIS A 38 25.94 23.45 0.52
N GLN A 39 26.99 22.72 0.21
CA GLN A 39 28.37 23.26 0.37
C GLN A 39 29.31 23.30 -0.84
N GLN A 40 28.93 23.13 -2.10
CA GLN A 40 29.91 23.38 -3.21
C GLN A 40 29.29 23.96 -4.47
N GLN A 41 29.82 25.12 -4.92
CA GLN A 41 29.24 25.94 -6.01
C GLN A 41 29.40 25.39 -7.45
N GLN A 42 30.29 24.43 -7.72
CA GLN A 42 30.50 23.92 -9.09
C GLN A 42 29.47 22.84 -9.51
N ASP A 43 28.86 22.15 -8.55
CA ASP A 43 27.86 21.09 -8.82
C ASP A 43 26.42 21.60 -8.77
N ALA A 44 26.18 22.88 -8.48
CA ALA A 44 24.84 23.39 -8.20
C ALA A 44 23.86 23.23 -9.36
N ALA A 45 24.31 23.45 -10.60
CA ALA A 45 23.46 23.31 -11.78
C ALA A 45 23.09 21.84 -12.07
N GLN A 46 24.04 20.94 -11.98
CA GLN A 46 23.78 19.50 -12.15
C GLN A 46 22.90 18.92 -11.03
N LEU A 47 23.12 19.39 -9.81
CA LEU A 47 22.28 19.01 -8.68
C LEU A 47 20.84 19.51 -8.87
N GLN A 48 20.65 20.75 -9.29
CA GLN A 48 19.31 21.28 -9.56
C GLN A 48 18.61 20.49 -10.67
N GLN A 49 19.34 20.16 -11.73
CA GLN A 49 18.82 19.36 -12.83
C GLN A 49 18.44 17.94 -12.39
N TYR A 50 19.30 17.30 -11.59
CA TYR A 50 19.02 16.01 -10.96
C TYR A 50 17.74 16.06 -10.11
N GLN A 51 17.59 17.09 -9.29
CA GLN A 51 16.40 17.29 -8.47
C GLN A 51 15.14 17.40 -9.31
N THR A 52 15.20 18.23 -10.36
CA THR A 52 14.07 18.43 -11.30
C THR A 52 13.67 17.13 -11.98
N VAL A 53 14.63 16.37 -12.50
CA VAL A 53 14.37 15.10 -13.19
C VAL A 53 13.78 14.08 -12.24
N LEU A 54 14.35 13.93 -11.03
CA LEU A 54 13.81 13.02 -10.04
C LEU A 54 12.39 13.36 -9.66
N TYR A 55 12.08 14.63 -9.48
CA TYR A 55 10.72 15.08 -9.19
C TYR A 55 9.75 14.68 -10.30
N GLU A 56 10.04 15.11 -11.52
CA GLU A 56 9.17 14.82 -12.67
C GLU A 56 8.93 13.33 -12.87
N LYS A 57 10.00 12.52 -12.77
CA LYS A 57 9.92 11.06 -12.90
C LYS A 57 9.16 10.42 -11.73
N THR A 58 9.30 10.95 -10.52
CA THR A 58 8.57 10.46 -9.36
C THR A 58 7.08 10.78 -9.45
N GLU A 59 6.72 11.98 -9.89
CA GLU A 59 5.32 12.34 -10.16
C GLU A 59 4.70 11.46 -11.26
N GLN A 60 5.45 11.21 -12.34
CA GLN A 60 5.03 10.27 -13.36
C GLN A 60 4.85 8.86 -12.80
N LEU A 61 5.82 8.36 -12.03
CA LEU A 61 5.74 7.06 -11.37
C LEU A 61 4.52 6.98 -10.47
N TYR A 62 4.26 8.03 -9.69
CA TYR A 62 3.12 8.10 -8.79
C TYR A 62 1.79 8.03 -9.57
N ALA A 63 1.68 8.78 -10.66
CA ALA A 63 0.50 8.76 -11.52
C ALA A 63 0.25 7.38 -12.14
N GLU A 64 1.30 6.76 -12.72
CA GLU A 64 1.19 5.42 -13.30
C GLU A 64 0.89 4.35 -12.25
N ALA A 65 1.48 4.46 -11.08
CA ALA A 65 1.28 3.53 -9.98
C ALA A 65 -0.14 3.60 -9.39
N GLN A 66 -0.87 4.70 -9.55
CA GLN A 66 -2.30 4.77 -9.18
C GLN A 66 -3.17 3.88 -10.06
N ASP A 67 -2.81 3.67 -11.30
CA ASP A 67 -3.44 2.68 -12.18
C ASP A 67 -2.82 1.30 -11.95
N TRP A 68 -3.05 0.77 -10.75
CA TRP A 68 -2.46 -0.50 -10.31
C TRP A 68 -2.87 -1.71 -11.15
N GLN A 69 -3.86 -1.58 -12.04
CA GLN A 69 -4.31 -2.65 -12.94
C GLN A 69 -3.33 -2.87 -14.09
N ASN A 70 -2.60 -1.85 -14.48
CA ASN A 70 -1.62 -1.90 -15.55
C ASN A 70 -0.18 -1.88 -15.01
N PRO A 71 0.77 -2.53 -15.71
CA PRO A 71 2.19 -2.42 -15.36
C PRO A 71 2.71 -1.00 -15.52
N ILE A 72 3.64 -0.61 -14.67
CA ILE A 72 4.30 0.70 -14.71
C ILE A 72 5.25 0.77 -15.90
N GLN A 73 5.08 1.79 -16.77
CA GLN A 73 5.84 1.95 -18.03
C GLN A 73 6.95 3.01 -17.93
N LEU A 74 7.20 3.58 -16.75
CA LEU A 74 8.19 4.64 -16.53
C LEU A 74 9.55 4.29 -17.16
N LYS A 75 10.07 5.18 -18.03
CA LYS A 75 11.44 5.16 -18.52
C LYS A 75 12.35 5.80 -17.48
N LEU A 76 13.42 5.09 -17.11
CA LEU A 76 14.34 5.52 -16.05
C LEU A 76 15.37 6.52 -16.56
N ASP A 77 15.86 6.32 -17.79
CA ASP A 77 16.85 7.17 -18.43
C ASP A 77 16.31 8.59 -18.68
N ASP A 78 17.21 9.57 -18.52
CA ASP A 78 16.94 10.96 -18.87
C ASP A 78 18.21 11.61 -19.40
N THR A 79 18.17 12.12 -20.63
CA THR A 79 19.31 12.70 -21.33
C THR A 79 19.82 14.01 -20.72
N ARG A 80 19.07 14.59 -19.79
CA ARG A 80 19.47 15.78 -19.04
C ARG A 80 20.47 15.46 -17.94
N LEU A 81 20.62 14.18 -17.56
CA LEU A 81 21.52 13.72 -16.50
C LEU A 81 22.76 13.08 -17.08
N GLU A 82 23.92 13.36 -16.49
CA GLU A 82 25.20 12.81 -16.86
C GLU A 82 25.98 12.29 -15.64
N GLY A 83 27.02 11.47 -15.88
CA GLY A 83 27.93 10.99 -14.84
C GLY A 83 27.23 10.35 -13.64
N ASP A 84 27.72 10.67 -12.46
CA ASP A 84 27.25 10.10 -11.20
C ASP A 84 25.77 10.37 -10.92
N TYR A 85 25.27 11.56 -11.29
CA TYR A 85 23.87 11.93 -11.08
C TYR A 85 22.92 11.10 -11.93
N ARG A 86 23.33 10.71 -13.15
CA ARG A 86 22.53 9.79 -13.97
C ARG A 86 22.46 8.42 -13.33
N VAL A 87 23.60 7.85 -12.94
CA VAL A 87 23.67 6.51 -12.30
C VAL A 87 22.84 6.50 -11.01
N MET A 88 22.93 7.54 -10.21
CA MET A 88 22.19 7.68 -8.97
C MET A 88 20.67 7.79 -9.21
N ALA A 89 20.26 8.60 -10.20
CA ALA A 89 18.83 8.76 -10.54
C ALA A 89 18.23 7.45 -11.07
N GLU A 90 18.90 6.79 -12.02
CA GLU A 90 18.46 5.52 -12.58
C GLU A 90 18.31 4.45 -11.49
N PHE A 91 19.29 4.34 -10.59
CA PHE A 91 19.21 3.40 -9.47
C PHE A 91 18.02 3.69 -8.54
N ILE A 92 17.83 4.95 -8.12
CA ILE A 92 16.75 5.35 -7.22
C ILE A 92 15.39 5.13 -7.89
N LEU A 93 15.23 5.58 -9.13
CA LEU A 93 13.97 5.43 -9.88
C LEU A 93 13.65 3.97 -10.18
N SER A 94 14.66 3.14 -10.47
CA SER A 94 14.47 1.68 -10.62
C SER A 94 13.95 1.06 -9.33
N ASN A 95 14.58 1.36 -8.21
CA ASN A 95 14.15 0.83 -6.91
C ASN A 95 12.71 1.25 -6.56
N LEU A 96 12.35 2.51 -6.81
CA LEU A 96 11.01 3.02 -6.61
C LEU A 96 9.98 2.32 -7.51
N LYS A 97 10.30 2.19 -8.80
CA LYS A 97 9.46 1.51 -9.79
C LYS A 97 9.23 0.05 -9.40
N ASP A 98 10.29 -0.68 -9.03
CA ASP A 98 10.21 -2.09 -8.67
C ASP A 98 9.37 -2.31 -7.41
N ASN A 99 9.48 -1.41 -6.42
CA ASN A 99 8.63 -1.47 -5.23
C ASN A 99 7.17 -1.14 -5.54
N ALA A 100 6.91 -0.13 -6.38
CA ALA A 100 5.57 0.23 -6.81
C ALA A 100 4.91 -0.91 -7.62
N GLU A 101 5.65 -1.50 -8.57
CA GLU A 101 5.15 -2.60 -9.40
C GLU A 101 4.89 -3.86 -8.56
N ALA A 102 5.77 -4.19 -7.62
CA ALA A 102 5.55 -5.30 -6.70
C ALA A 102 4.29 -5.09 -5.84
N ARG A 103 4.03 -3.85 -5.42
CA ARG A 103 2.80 -3.48 -4.73
C ARG A 103 1.58 -3.67 -5.62
N ASN A 104 1.62 -3.16 -6.84
CA ASN A 104 0.54 -3.29 -7.81
C ASN A 104 0.27 -4.76 -8.15
N ALA A 105 1.32 -5.57 -8.31
CA ALA A 105 1.19 -7.01 -8.50
C ALA A 105 0.45 -7.69 -7.33
N TYR A 106 0.81 -7.36 -6.09
CA TYR A 106 0.09 -7.85 -4.91
C TYR A 106 -1.40 -7.47 -4.93
N LEU A 107 -1.74 -6.24 -5.31
CA LEU A 107 -3.13 -5.78 -5.42
C LEU A 107 -3.89 -6.52 -6.51
N ARG A 108 -3.26 -6.76 -7.67
CA ARG A 108 -3.84 -7.55 -8.77
C ARG A 108 -4.15 -8.98 -8.32
N GLU A 109 -3.25 -9.61 -7.57
CA GLU A 109 -3.49 -10.96 -7.05
C GLU A 109 -4.63 -10.98 -6.01
N LEU A 110 -4.72 -10.00 -5.11
CA LEU A 110 -5.86 -9.86 -4.20
C LEU A 110 -7.19 -9.72 -4.96
N LYS A 111 -7.21 -8.94 -6.03
CA LYS A 111 -8.41 -8.80 -6.87
C LYS A 111 -8.78 -10.12 -7.56
N LYS A 112 -7.79 -10.86 -8.09
CA LYS A 112 -8.02 -12.16 -8.75
C LYS A 112 -8.68 -13.19 -7.83
N ILE A 113 -8.32 -13.19 -6.55
CA ILE A 113 -8.96 -14.08 -5.57
C ILE A 113 -10.33 -13.58 -5.11
N GLY A 114 -10.79 -12.42 -5.60
CA GLY A 114 -12.08 -11.82 -5.26
C GLY A 114 -12.10 -11.17 -3.87
N TRP A 115 -10.95 -10.74 -3.33
CA TRP A 115 -10.86 -10.14 -2.01
C TRP A 115 -11.79 -8.94 -1.81
N ASP A 116 -12.09 -8.21 -2.88
CA ASP A 116 -13.05 -7.10 -2.90
C ASP A 116 -14.44 -7.49 -2.41
N ASP A 117 -14.83 -8.73 -2.65
CA ASP A 117 -16.14 -9.29 -2.31
C ASP A 117 -16.08 -10.18 -1.05
N PHE A 118 -14.96 -10.15 -0.28
CA PHE A 118 -14.78 -11.01 0.89
C PHE A 118 -15.94 -10.93 1.90
N LEU A 119 -16.43 -9.73 2.18
CA LEU A 119 -17.58 -9.47 3.06
C LEU A 119 -18.83 -9.02 2.29
N ASP A 120 -19.01 -9.48 1.04
CA ASP A 120 -20.24 -9.21 0.29
C ASP A 120 -21.40 -10.06 0.84
N PRO A 121 -22.49 -9.45 1.33
CA PRO A 121 -23.58 -10.19 1.96
C PRO A 121 -24.32 -11.16 1.02
N LYS A 122 -24.40 -10.82 -0.27
CA LYS A 122 -25.05 -11.67 -1.28
C LYS A 122 -24.23 -12.91 -1.54
N ARG A 123 -22.92 -12.74 -1.81
CA ARG A 123 -21.98 -13.84 -2.00
C ARG A 123 -21.95 -14.76 -0.76
N LEU A 124 -21.83 -14.15 0.44
CA LEU A 124 -21.76 -14.91 1.69
C LEU A 124 -23.06 -15.68 1.99
N THR A 125 -24.21 -15.20 1.53
CA THR A 125 -25.48 -15.94 1.64
C THR A 125 -25.44 -17.24 0.85
N GLU A 126 -24.85 -17.23 -0.34
CA GLU A 126 -24.70 -18.44 -1.15
C GLU A 126 -23.61 -19.37 -0.57
N ASP A 127 -22.46 -18.82 -0.19
CA ASP A 127 -21.34 -19.58 0.35
C ASP A 127 -21.68 -20.24 1.70
N LYS A 128 -22.54 -19.60 2.50
CA LYS A 128 -23.09 -20.14 3.76
C LYS A 128 -23.76 -21.49 3.58
N LYS A 129 -24.46 -21.72 2.47
CA LYS A 129 -25.15 -22.98 2.18
C LYS A 129 -24.21 -24.20 2.15
N GLN A 130 -22.94 -23.96 1.88
CA GLN A 130 -21.88 -24.98 1.81
C GLN A 130 -20.83 -24.83 2.93
N ASN A 131 -21.16 -24.12 4.02
CA ASN A 131 -20.25 -23.85 5.15
C ASN A 131 -19.01 -23.01 4.76
N TYR A 132 -19.19 -22.02 3.90
CA TYR A 132 -18.21 -20.97 3.55
C TYR A 132 -16.88 -21.44 2.90
N PRO A 133 -16.86 -22.41 1.98
CA PRO A 133 -15.60 -22.90 1.39
C PRO A 133 -14.87 -21.80 0.62
N GLN A 134 -15.60 -20.96 -0.15
CA GLN A 134 -15.00 -19.88 -0.92
C GLN A 134 -14.39 -18.82 -0.03
N THR A 135 -15.10 -18.40 1.04
CA THR A 135 -14.61 -17.38 1.97
C THR A 135 -13.37 -17.86 2.72
N GLN A 136 -13.35 -19.13 3.15
CA GLN A 136 -12.16 -19.73 3.79
C GLN A 136 -10.98 -19.78 2.83
N GLN A 137 -11.20 -20.14 1.57
CA GLN A 137 -10.18 -20.15 0.54
C GLN A 137 -9.63 -18.73 0.28
N MET A 138 -10.51 -17.75 0.09
CA MET A 138 -10.12 -16.34 -0.10
C MET A 138 -9.25 -15.83 1.06
N LEU A 139 -9.65 -16.12 2.31
CA LEU A 139 -8.89 -15.72 3.50
C LEU A 139 -7.51 -16.38 3.54
N SER A 140 -7.43 -17.68 3.25
CA SER A 140 -6.16 -18.42 3.20
C SER A 140 -5.23 -17.85 2.11
N GLN A 141 -5.76 -17.61 0.93
CA GLN A 141 -5.00 -17.04 -0.19
C GLN A 141 -4.55 -15.59 0.10
N ALA A 142 -5.41 -14.74 0.67
CA ALA A 142 -5.05 -13.38 1.03
C ALA A 142 -3.90 -13.33 2.04
N ARG A 143 -3.91 -14.23 3.03
CA ARG A 143 -2.81 -14.37 4.00
C ARG A 143 -1.50 -14.79 3.35
N LEU A 144 -1.56 -15.79 2.47
CA LEU A 144 -0.38 -16.26 1.75
C LEU A 144 0.19 -15.15 0.85
N LEU A 145 -0.66 -14.42 0.14
CA LEU A 145 -0.24 -13.28 -0.68
C LEU A 145 0.43 -12.19 0.16
N ALA A 146 -0.15 -11.86 1.32
CA ALA A 146 0.42 -10.86 2.22
C ALA A 146 1.79 -11.30 2.78
N GLN A 147 1.91 -12.56 3.20
CA GLN A 147 3.17 -13.12 3.68
C GLN A 147 4.25 -13.13 2.59
N ASN A 148 3.91 -13.56 1.38
CA ASN A 148 4.82 -13.58 0.24
C ASN A 148 5.26 -12.15 -0.14
N TYR A 149 4.33 -11.19 -0.16
CA TYR A 149 4.64 -9.79 -0.45
C TYR A 149 5.65 -9.23 0.57
N GLU A 150 5.42 -9.46 1.87
CA GLU A 150 6.33 -9.01 2.92
C GLU A 150 7.73 -9.63 2.79
N GLN A 151 7.80 -10.94 2.59
CA GLN A 151 9.09 -11.61 2.38
C GLN A 151 9.85 -11.05 1.17
N GLN A 152 9.15 -10.88 0.04
CA GLN A 152 9.78 -10.31 -1.16
C GLN A 152 10.18 -8.84 -0.95
N ARG A 153 9.43 -8.07 -0.18
CA ARG A 153 9.76 -6.69 0.17
C ARG A 153 11.08 -6.63 0.93
N GLN A 154 11.25 -7.48 1.96
CA GLN A 154 12.50 -7.56 2.73
C GLN A 154 13.69 -7.97 1.85
N VAL A 155 13.50 -8.93 0.94
CA VAL A 155 14.53 -9.35 -0.01
C VAL A 155 14.94 -8.20 -0.95
N ARG A 156 13.96 -7.49 -1.53
CA ARG A 156 14.26 -6.33 -2.40
C ARG A 156 15.00 -5.23 -1.65
N GLN A 157 14.64 -4.98 -0.40
CA GLN A 157 15.32 -4.03 0.46
C GLN A 157 16.78 -4.38 0.67
N ALA A 158 17.05 -5.62 1.06
CA ALA A 158 18.42 -6.10 1.24
C ALA A 158 19.23 -6.02 -0.07
N GLN A 159 18.62 -6.41 -1.19
CA GLN A 159 19.25 -6.32 -2.52
C GLN A 159 19.56 -4.87 -2.91
N ALA A 160 18.64 -3.92 -2.68
CA ALA A 160 18.88 -2.51 -2.98
C ALA A 160 20.06 -1.96 -2.16
N LEU A 161 20.19 -2.33 -0.89
CA LEU A 161 21.32 -1.93 -0.05
C LEU A 161 22.66 -2.51 -0.55
N GLU A 162 22.69 -3.75 -1.00
CA GLU A 162 23.90 -4.33 -1.58
C GLU A 162 24.25 -3.68 -2.92
N GLN A 163 23.28 -3.51 -3.82
CA GLN A 163 23.50 -2.84 -5.11
C GLN A 163 23.97 -1.39 -4.93
N ALA A 164 23.49 -0.67 -3.93
CA ALA A 164 23.94 0.69 -3.63
C ALA A 164 25.43 0.77 -3.27
N LYS A 165 25.99 -0.28 -2.65
CA LYS A 165 27.44 -0.35 -2.35
C LYS A 165 28.30 -0.51 -3.61
N ASP A 166 27.73 -1.13 -4.63
CA ASP A 166 28.46 -1.45 -5.88
C ASP A 166 28.28 -0.38 -6.97
N LEU A 167 27.52 0.71 -6.70
CA LEU A 167 27.36 1.81 -7.65
C LEU A 167 28.73 2.43 -8.00
N ASP A 168 29.00 2.60 -9.30
CA ASP A 168 30.20 3.28 -9.79
C ASP A 168 30.00 4.80 -9.81
N ILE A 169 29.97 5.39 -8.61
CA ILE A 169 29.82 6.82 -8.36
C ILE A 169 30.74 7.25 -7.21
N GLN A 170 30.93 8.56 -7.05
CA GLN A 170 31.70 9.12 -5.95
C GLN A 170 31.23 8.58 -4.59
N GLN A 171 32.18 8.25 -3.73
CA GLN A 171 31.93 7.63 -2.41
C GLN A 171 30.93 8.42 -1.55
N ARG A 172 30.96 9.73 -1.63
CA ARG A 172 30.04 10.60 -0.90
C ARG A 172 28.59 10.42 -1.38
N LEU A 173 28.34 10.40 -2.70
CA LEU A 173 27.02 10.18 -3.28
C LEU A 173 26.52 8.76 -2.96
N LYS A 174 27.39 7.77 -3.04
CA LYS A 174 27.10 6.38 -2.65
C LYS A 174 26.65 6.31 -1.20
N GLN A 175 27.35 6.95 -0.28
CA GLN A 175 26.98 6.99 1.14
C GLN A 175 25.60 7.64 1.33
N THR A 176 25.32 8.73 0.63
CA THR A 176 24.02 9.41 0.65
C THR A 176 22.88 8.49 0.19
N VAL A 177 23.08 7.71 -0.88
CA VAL A 177 22.10 6.70 -1.34
C VAL A 177 21.86 5.64 -0.27
N ILE A 178 22.93 5.08 0.32
CA ILE A 178 22.84 4.04 1.36
C ILE A 178 22.09 4.56 2.61
N GLU A 179 22.41 5.77 3.05
CA GLU A 179 21.74 6.40 4.20
C GLU A 179 20.26 6.66 3.88
N GLY A 180 19.95 7.14 2.68
CA GLY A 180 18.59 7.32 2.21
C GLY A 180 17.80 6.01 2.22
N LEU A 181 18.36 4.93 1.68
CA LEU A 181 17.74 3.61 1.69
C LEU A 181 17.48 3.11 3.13
N LYS A 182 18.39 3.37 4.07
CA LYS A 182 18.22 2.95 5.47
C LYS A 182 17.19 3.79 6.22
N SER A 183 17.18 5.10 6.02
CA SER A 183 16.34 6.03 6.80
C SER A 183 14.86 5.99 6.40
N ASN A 184 14.57 5.80 5.12
CA ASN A 184 13.21 5.91 4.58
C ASN A 184 12.44 4.59 4.53
N GLN A 185 13.14 3.46 4.62
CA GLN A 185 12.53 2.15 4.48
C GLN A 185 11.79 1.69 5.74
N ALA A 186 12.19 2.20 6.91
CA ALA A 186 11.69 1.67 8.18
C ALA A 186 10.38 2.31 8.66
N GLN A 187 9.98 3.49 8.20
CA GLN A 187 8.91 4.21 8.90
C GLN A 187 7.55 4.15 8.22
N ASP A 188 7.42 4.46 6.93
CA ASP A 188 6.10 4.67 6.35
C ASP A 188 5.55 3.47 5.56
N SER A 189 6.36 2.78 4.77
CA SER A 189 5.90 1.58 4.06
C SER A 189 5.61 0.43 5.02
N ASP A 190 6.42 0.29 6.09
CA ASP A 190 6.22 -0.69 7.14
C ASP A 190 4.97 -0.38 7.95
N ALA A 191 4.75 0.90 8.29
CA ALA A 191 3.56 1.34 8.99
C ALA A 191 2.29 1.05 8.21
N VAL A 192 2.26 1.37 6.91
CA VAL A 192 1.09 1.08 6.07
C VAL A 192 0.84 -0.41 5.93
N PHE A 193 1.87 -1.21 5.66
CA PHE A 193 1.71 -2.65 5.55
C PHE A 193 1.23 -3.27 6.89
N ALA A 194 1.75 -2.80 8.03
CA ALA A 194 1.28 -3.21 9.35
C ALA A 194 -0.20 -2.88 9.58
N LEU A 195 -0.68 -1.71 9.13
CA LEU A 195 -2.10 -1.36 9.18
C LEU A 195 -2.95 -2.27 8.29
N GLU A 196 -2.46 -2.62 7.10
CA GLU A 196 -3.14 -3.57 6.21
C GLU A 196 -3.24 -4.98 6.80
N GLN A 197 -2.19 -5.45 7.47
CA GLN A 197 -2.25 -6.71 8.21
C GLN A 197 -3.29 -6.67 9.33
N GLN A 198 -3.42 -5.56 10.04
CA GLN A 198 -4.47 -5.39 11.04
C GLN A 198 -5.85 -5.43 10.39
N ILE A 199 -6.07 -4.81 9.22
CA ILE A 199 -7.33 -4.89 8.48
C ILE A 199 -7.66 -6.34 8.11
N LEU A 200 -6.69 -7.11 7.63
CA LEU A 200 -6.87 -8.53 7.32
C LEU A 200 -7.32 -9.35 8.55
N VAL A 201 -6.69 -9.09 9.71
CA VAL A 201 -7.09 -9.71 10.98
C VAL A 201 -8.51 -9.33 11.39
N LYS A 202 -8.90 -8.05 11.24
CA LYS A 202 -10.26 -7.59 11.55
C LYS A 202 -11.29 -8.18 10.58
N ALA A 203 -10.98 -8.24 9.29
CA ALA A 203 -11.84 -8.87 8.28
C ALA A 203 -12.10 -10.35 8.61
N GLN A 204 -11.07 -11.07 9.03
CA GLN A 204 -11.23 -12.44 9.52
C GLN A 204 -12.13 -12.51 10.76
N ALA A 205 -11.90 -11.65 11.77
CA ALA A 205 -12.73 -11.66 12.98
C ALA A 205 -14.20 -11.36 12.66
N MET A 206 -14.47 -10.45 11.71
CA MET A 206 -15.82 -10.20 11.21
C MET A 206 -16.43 -11.45 10.55
N PHE A 207 -15.64 -12.17 9.75
CA PHE A 207 -16.08 -13.42 9.14
C PHE A 207 -16.38 -14.51 10.18
N GLU A 208 -15.57 -14.65 11.24
CA GLU A 208 -15.86 -15.62 12.31
C GLU A 208 -17.15 -15.30 13.05
N ILE A 209 -17.50 -14.02 13.23
CA ILE A 209 -18.80 -13.63 13.78
C ILE A 209 -19.94 -14.06 12.84
N LEU A 210 -19.80 -13.83 11.52
CA LEU A 210 -20.79 -14.26 10.52
C LEU A 210 -20.96 -15.78 10.47
N LYS A 211 -19.88 -16.52 10.70
CA LYS A 211 -19.88 -17.98 10.71
C LYS A 211 -20.54 -18.54 11.96
N ALA A 212 -20.33 -17.89 13.13
CA ALA A 212 -20.80 -18.37 14.42
C ALA A 212 -22.26 -18.03 14.74
N HIS A 213 -22.82 -16.98 14.11
CA HIS A 213 -24.12 -16.43 14.46
C HIS A 213 -25.11 -16.45 13.30
N GLN A 214 -26.39 -16.39 13.63
CA GLN A 214 -27.45 -16.29 12.62
C GLN A 214 -27.58 -14.86 12.10
N TRP A 215 -27.60 -14.75 10.79
CA TRP A 215 -27.81 -13.50 10.09
C TRP A 215 -28.49 -13.74 8.74
N GLN A 216 -29.07 -12.69 8.19
CA GLN A 216 -29.58 -12.64 6.82
C GLN A 216 -29.05 -11.42 6.07
N ALA A 217 -28.94 -11.54 4.76
CA ALA A 217 -28.63 -10.39 3.91
C ALA A 217 -29.91 -9.61 3.61
N GLN A 218 -29.88 -8.29 3.81
CA GLN A 218 -30.91 -7.38 3.35
C GLN A 218 -30.26 -6.24 2.57
N LYS A 219 -30.57 -6.15 1.28
CA LYS A 219 -29.84 -5.25 0.36
C LYS A 219 -28.34 -5.59 0.40
N SER A 220 -27.52 -4.65 0.87
CA SER A 220 -26.05 -4.83 0.99
C SER A 220 -25.61 -4.82 2.46
N GLN A 221 -26.46 -5.32 3.40
CA GLN A 221 -26.20 -5.29 4.84
C GLN A 221 -26.41 -6.66 5.45
N PHE A 222 -25.74 -6.89 6.59
CA PHE A 222 -25.98 -8.05 7.45
C PHE A 222 -26.98 -7.67 8.56
N LEU A 223 -28.08 -8.39 8.62
CA LEU A 223 -29.04 -8.29 9.72
C LEU A 223 -28.83 -9.48 10.66
N PHE A 224 -28.31 -9.18 11.84
CA PHE A 224 -28.19 -10.18 12.90
C PHE A 224 -29.49 -10.32 13.68
N TYR A 225 -29.77 -11.52 14.15
CA TYR A 225 -30.94 -11.77 15.02
C TYR A 225 -30.67 -11.44 16.48
N GLU A 226 -29.41 -11.25 16.86
CA GLU A 226 -28.95 -10.95 18.22
C GLU A 226 -28.18 -9.64 18.25
N ASP A 227 -28.33 -8.86 19.33
CA ASP A 227 -27.68 -7.56 19.50
C ASP A 227 -26.16 -7.68 19.75
N GLN A 228 -25.71 -8.75 20.44
CA GLN A 228 -24.30 -8.92 20.80
C GLN A 228 -23.40 -9.09 19.56
N PRO A 229 -23.66 -10.06 18.65
CA PRO A 229 -22.85 -10.20 17.44
C PRO A 229 -22.95 -8.97 16.52
N LEU A 230 -24.09 -8.30 16.45
CA LEU A 230 -24.22 -7.05 15.72
C LEU A 230 -23.28 -5.97 16.26
N LYS A 231 -23.23 -5.77 17.58
CA LYS A 231 -22.34 -4.80 18.23
C LYS A 231 -20.86 -5.16 17.98
N ALA A 232 -20.50 -6.44 18.15
CA ALA A 232 -19.14 -6.90 17.93
C ALA A 232 -18.69 -6.70 16.46
N PHE A 233 -19.55 -7.06 15.50
CA PHE A 233 -19.31 -6.85 14.09
C PHE A 233 -19.12 -5.37 13.74
N ASN A 234 -20.01 -4.50 14.24
CA ASN A 234 -19.93 -3.07 14.01
C ASN A 234 -18.68 -2.45 14.64
N THR A 235 -18.24 -2.92 15.80
CA THR A 235 -16.98 -2.47 16.42
C THR A 235 -15.79 -2.77 15.52
N LEU A 236 -15.67 -4.01 15.03
CA LEU A 236 -14.60 -4.39 14.10
C LEU A 236 -14.66 -3.59 12.80
N TYR A 237 -15.85 -3.36 12.28
CA TYR A 237 -16.02 -2.54 11.08
C TYR A 237 -15.54 -1.09 11.28
N GLN A 238 -15.87 -0.46 12.41
CA GLN A 238 -15.38 0.88 12.75
C GLN A 238 -13.85 0.90 12.92
N GLU A 239 -13.27 -0.17 13.47
CA GLU A 239 -11.80 -0.30 13.55
C GLU A 239 -11.16 -0.37 12.16
N VAL A 240 -11.75 -1.12 11.22
CA VAL A 240 -11.29 -1.16 9.82
C VAL A 240 -11.36 0.22 9.16
N LEU A 241 -12.45 0.96 9.36
CA LEU A 241 -12.58 2.33 8.85
C LEU A 241 -11.50 3.25 9.41
N ARG A 242 -11.20 3.15 10.71
CA ARG A 242 -10.15 3.92 11.36
C ARG A 242 -8.75 3.57 10.81
N LEU A 243 -8.45 2.28 10.62
CA LEU A 243 -7.19 1.85 10.03
C LEU A 243 -7.02 2.38 8.59
N ASN A 244 -8.07 2.35 7.78
CA ASN A 244 -8.06 2.93 6.44
C ASN A 244 -7.85 4.47 6.47
N ALA A 245 -8.44 5.17 7.43
CA ALA A 245 -8.20 6.60 7.60
C ALA A 245 -6.74 6.89 7.98
N GLN A 246 -6.11 6.05 8.81
CA GLN A 246 -4.68 6.17 9.14
C GLN A 246 -3.80 5.95 7.91
N ILE A 247 -4.08 4.92 7.09
CA ILE A 247 -3.37 4.69 5.83
C ILE A 247 -3.46 5.92 4.92
N ASN A 248 -4.66 6.48 4.77
CA ASN A 248 -4.86 7.67 3.94
C ASN A 248 -4.13 8.90 4.51
N ALA A 249 -4.08 9.07 5.83
CA ALA A 249 -3.33 10.15 6.46
C ALA A 249 -1.82 10.05 6.19
N ILE A 250 -1.23 8.84 6.30
CA ILE A 250 0.17 8.60 5.94
C ILE A 250 0.42 8.97 4.48
N LYS A 251 -0.44 8.56 3.55
CA LYS A 251 -0.30 8.90 2.12
C LYS A 251 -0.34 10.41 1.87
N GLN A 252 -1.28 11.12 2.49
CA GLN A 252 -1.40 12.58 2.33
C GLN A 252 -0.19 13.29 2.93
N HIS A 253 0.28 12.84 4.09
CA HIS A 253 1.49 13.38 4.71
C HIS A 253 2.70 13.21 3.79
N ASN A 254 2.86 12.03 3.21
CA ASN A 254 3.96 11.70 2.31
C ASN A 254 3.92 12.55 1.04
N LYS A 255 2.73 12.72 0.46
CA LYS A 255 2.55 13.58 -0.71
C LYS A 255 2.92 15.04 -0.38
N ALA A 256 2.39 15.58 0.70
CA ALA A 256 2.69 16.95 1.14
C ALA A 256 4.17 17.15 1.48
N ALA A 257 4.84 16.14 2.05
CA ALA A 257 6.28 16.22 2.35
C ALA A 257 7.15 16.24 1.10
N VAL A 258 6.73 15.60 0.01
CA VAL A 258 7.38 15.70 -1.32
C VAL A 258 7.15 17.10 -1.90
N GLU A 259 5.91 17.59 -1.90
CA GLU A 259 5.54 18.91 -2.43
C GLU A 259 6.21 20.08 -1.67
N ALA A 260 6.40 19.96 -0.35
CA ALA A 260 7.00 21.02 0.49
C ALA A 260 8.52 21.15 0.37
N LYS A 261 9.22 20.19 -0.25
CA LYS A 261 10.69 20.18 -0.40
C LYS A 261 11.16 20.60 -1.78
N LEU A 262 10.25 21.02 -2.60
CA LEU A 262 10.43 21.51 -3.96
C LEU A 262 10.19 23.00 -4.03
#